data_4a7a4ad1389e226c1631f620cb1a4777
#
_entry.id   4a7a4ad1389e226c1631f620cb1a4777
#
_cell.length_a   1.000
_cell.length_b   1.000
_cell.length_c   1.000
_cell.angle_alpha   90.00
_cell.angle_beta   90.00
_cell.angle_gamma   90.00
#
_symmetry.space_group_name_H-M   'P 1'
#
loop_
_entity.id
_entity.type
_entity.pdbx_description
1 polymer ?
#
loop_
_entity_poly.entity_id
_entity_poly.type
_entity_poly.pdbx_seq_one_letter_code
_entity_poly.pdbx_strand_id
1 'polypeptide(L)'
;MTVKETRPAAPGAVSRAVRGAAIGNAVEWFDFAIYGFLATYIAEKFFPPGDETTALLNTFAIFAAAFFMRPLGGFFFGPLGDRIGRQRVLALVILLMSASTLAIGLVPGYDSIGVLAPILLLLLRCLQGFSAGGEYGSGACFLAEYAPDRHRGFVVSFLVWSVVVGFLLGSVTVTALEATLSESAMNSFGWRIPFLIAGALGAVGLYIRLRLGDTPEFEALRESGEVSTSPLKEAVTTSWRPILQIIGLVVVHNVGFYVVYTFLPSYFTRTLEFSKIDAFYSITVASLVGIVLIPPLGALSDRVGRKPLLLAGSIGFAVFAYPLFLLLNTGSLAAAIAAHAALAAIEAVFVCASLAAGAELFATRVRSSGYSIGYNVSVAIFGGTAPYVATWLVSRTGNDIAPAFYVIAAAVVTFLTVLTMRETARQPLRKLVSD
;
A
#
# COMPACT_ATOMS: atom_id res chain seq x y z
N MET A 1 -24.08 -33.94 9.90
CA MET A 1 -22.69 -33.50 10.14
C MET A 1 -22.74 -32.37 11.16
N THR A 2 -22.26 -32.60 12.36
CA THR A 2 -22.26 -31.63 13.47
C THR A 2 -21.29 -30.49 13.14
N VAL A 3 -21.84 -29.29 13.00
CA VAL A 3 -21.06 -28.06 12.85
C VAL A 3 -20.21 -27.89 14.11
N LYS A 4 -18.89 -28.11 13.99
CA LYS A 4 -17.95 -27.73 15.04
C LYS A 4 -18.02 -26.22 15.20
N GLU A 5 -18.64 -25.74 16.27
CA GLU A 5 -18.55 -24.34 16.67
C GLU A 5 -17.07 -23.94 16.71
N THR A 6 -16.71 -22.91 15.96
CA THR A 6 -15.37 -22.33 15.99
C THR A 6 -15.10 -21.86 17.42
N ARG A 7 -14.16 -22.52 18.12
CA ARG A 7 -13.71 -22.08 19.44
C ARG A 7 -13.28 -20.61 19.36
N PRO A 8 -13.74 -19.77 20.29
CA PRO A 8 -13.26 -18.40 20.35
C PRO A 8 -11.74 -18.41 20.47
N ALA A 9 -11.06 -17.57 19.69
CA ALA A 9 -9.61 -17.46 19.71
C ALA A 9 -9.11 -17.25 21.16
N ALA A 10 -8.04 -17.95 21.54
CA ALA A 10 -7.49 -17.85 22.89
C ALA A 10 -7.20 -16.39 23.28
N PRO A 11 -7.40 -16.00 24.56
CA PRO A 11 -7.13 -14.64 25.00
C PRO A 11 -5.73 -14.16 24.57
N GLY A 12 -5.65 -13.03 23.87
CA GLY A 12 -4.40 -12.48 23.31
C GLY A 12 -3.96 -13.00 21.95
N ALA A 13 -4.64 -13.99 21.34
CA ALA A 13 -4.29 -14.47 19.99
C ALA A 13 -4.49 -13.38 18.93
N VAL A 14 -5.60 -12.64 18.97
CA VAL A 14 -5.87 -11.50 18.08
C VAL A 14 -4.79 -10.44 18.20
N SER A 15 -4.40 -10.07 19.44
CA SER A 15 -3.36 -9.06 19.66
C SER A 15 -1.98 -9.51 19.14
N ARG A 16 -1.64 -10.78 19.27
CA ARG A 16 -0.39 -11.32 18.72
C ARG A 16 -0.42 -11.34 17.18
N ALA A 17 -1.54 -11.74 16.58
CA ALA A 17 -1.72 -11.73 15.12
C ALA A 17 -1.60 -10.32 14.55
N VAL A 18 -2.27 -9.34 15.17
CA VAL A 18 -2.20 -7.93 14.78
C VAL A 18 -0.77 -7.39 14.88
N ARG A 19 -0.08 -7.60 16.00
CA ARG A 19 1.30 -7.12 16.18
C ARG A 19 2.25 -7.74 15.16
N GLY A 20 2.17 -9.04 14.94
CA GLY A 20 3.03 -9.73 13.97
C GLY A 20 2.81 -9.25 12.54
N ALA A 21 1.56 -9.11 12.12
CA ALA A 21 1.22 -8.60 10.80
C ALA A 21 1.61 -7.12 10.64
N ALA A 22 1.33 -6.27 11.65
CA ALA A 22 1.58 -4.84 11.58
C ALA A 22 3.08 -4.49 11.51
N ILE A 23 3.93 -5.17 12.30
CA ILE A 23 5.38 -4.90 12.32
C ILE A 23 6.00 -5.26 10.96
N GLY A 24 5.72 -6.47 10.44
CA GLY A 24 6.25 -6.89 9.14
C GLY A 24 5.79 -5.96 8.01
N ASN A 25 4.50 -5.67 7.98
CA ASN A 25 3.92 -4.78 6.98
C ASN A 25 4.49 -3.34 7.06
N ALA A 26 4.73 -2.79 8.26
CA ALA A 26 5.33 -1.45 8.41
C ALA A 26 6.75 -1.39 7.83
N VAL A 27 7.56 -2.43 8.01
CA VAL A 27 8.91 -2.51 7.42
C VAL A 27 8.84 -2.60 5.90
N GLU A 28 7.94 -3.41 5.36
CA GLU A 28 7.71 -3.50 3.90
C GLU A 28 7.33 -2.15 3.31
N TRP A 29 6.37 -1.45 3.93
CA TRP A 29 5.90 -0.17 3.42
C TRP A 29 6.87 0.99 3.65
N PHE A 30 7.79 0.88 4.60
CA PHE A 30 8.93 1.79 4.70
C PHE A 30 9.77 1.77 3.41
N ASP A 31 10.05 0.58 2.85
CA ASP A 31 10.80 0.42 1.60
C ASP A 31 10.11 1.10 0.40
N PHE A 32 8.78 0.96 0.30
CA PHE A 32 8.03 1.65 -0.75
C PHE A 32 7.97 3.16 -0.55
N ALA A 33 7.84 3.62 0.70
CA ALA A 33 7.77 5.03 1.06
C ALA A 33 9.03 5.79 0.72
N ILE A 34 10.21 5.26 1.09
CA ILE A 34 11.50 5.93 0.83
C ILE A 34 11.76 6.14 -0.65
N TYR A 35 11.33 5.23 -1.52
CA TYR A 35 11.47 5.44 -2.96
C TYR A 35 10.62 6.62 -3.44
N GLY A 36 9.35 6.70 -3.00
CA GLY A 36 8.46 7.82 -3.34
C GLY A 36 8.99 9.16 -2.82
N PHE A 37 9.47 9.20 -1.57
CA PHE A 37 9.99 10.41 -0.94
C PHE A 37 11.29 10.89 -1.59
N LEU A 38 12.12 9.97 -2.04
CA LEU A 38 13.39 10.25 -2.71
C LEU A 38 13.25 10.29 -4.24
N ALA A 39 12.01 10.33 -4.78
CA ALA A 39 11.80 10.29 -6.23
C ALA A 39 12.54 11.40 -6.99
N THR A 40 12.64 12.61 -6.41
CA THR A 40 13.38 13.73 -7.01
C THR A 40 14.89 13.46 -7.03
N TYR A 41 15.45 12.90 -5.95
CA TYR A 41 16.84 12.48 -5.89
C TYR A 41 17.15 11.33 -6.86
N ILE A 42 16.24 10.35 -6.94
CA ILE A 42 16.37 9.23 -7.88
C ILE A 42 16.32 9.74 -9.32
N ALA A 43 15.43 10.68 -9.63
CA ALA A 43 15.35 11.32 -10.93
C ALA A 43 16.67 11.99 -11.34
N GLU A 44 17.28 12.76 -10.43
CA GLU A 44 18.55 13.44 -10.66
C GLU A 44 19.74 12.49 -10.79
N LYS A 45 19.73 11.34 -10.08
CA LYS A 45 20.89 10.43 -10.00
C LYS A 45 20.89 9.31 -11.02
N PHE A 46 19.72 8.86 -11.45
CA PHE A 46 19.59 7.66 -12.31
C PHE A 46 19.30 7.98 -13.77
N PHE A 47 18.98 9.23 -14.10
CA PHE A 47 18.66 9.61 -15.48
C PHE A 47 19.65 10.67 -16.00
N PRO A 48 19.79 10.80 -17.34
CA PRO A 48 20.67 11.78 -17.93
C PRO A 48 20.27 13.21 -17.54
N PRO A 49 21.20 14.13 -17.38
CA PRO A 49 20.91 15.54 -17.16
C PRO A 49 20.11 16.11 -18.35
N GLY A 50 19.08 16.91 -18.05
CA GLY A 50 18.21 17.52 -19.05
C GLY A 50 16.83 17.88 -18.50
N ASP A 51 15.77 17.32 -19.10
CA ASP A 51 14.41 17.60 -18.65
C ASP A 51 14.10 16.87 -17.32
N GLU A 52 14.02 17.65 -16.24
CA GLU A 52 13.72 17.17 -14.90
C GLU A 52 12.34 16.50 -14.80
N THR A 53 11.36 17.00 -15.58
CA THR A 53 10.00 16.42 -15.62
C THR A 53 10.04 15.03 -16.23
N THR A 54 10.77 14.85 -17.34
CA THR A 54 10.96 13.53 -17.96
C THR A 54 11.67 12.57 -17.02
N ALA A 55 12.71 13.01 -16.29
CA ALA A 55 13.40 12.17 -15.33
C ALA A 55 12.48 11.73 -14.17
N LEU A 56 11.64 12.63 -13.65
CA LEU A 56 10.66 12.32 -12.61
C LEU A 56 9.57 11.37 -13.12
N LEU A 57 9.04 11.59 -14.33
CA LEU A 57 8.10 10.68 -14.98
C LEU A 57 8.69 9.27 -15.13
N ASN A 58 9.94 9.16 -15.58
CA ASN A 58 10.63 7.88 -15.69
C ASN A 58 10.82 7.20 -14.33
N THR A 59 11.11 7.98 -13.28
CA THR A 59 11.19 7.48 -11.90
C THR A 59 9.85 6.89 -11.45
N PHE A 60 8.74 7.57 -11.71
CA PHE A 60 7.39 7.05 -11.40
C PHE A 60 6.94 5.93 -12.34
N ALA A 61 7.42 5.88 -13.57
CA ALA A 61 7.20 4.72 -14.46
C ALA A 61 7.88 3.46 -13.90
N ILE A 62 9.11 3.57 -13.39
CA ILE A 62 9.81 2.47 -12.70
C ILE A 62 9.08 2.08 -11.41
N PHE A 63 8.54 3.05 -10.66
CA PHE A 63 7.69 2.78 -9.50
C PHE A 63 6.45 1.95 -9.90
N ALA A 64 5.76 2.35 -10.96
CA ALA A 64 4.61 1.62 -11.50
C ALA A 64 4.96 0.20 -11.94
N ALA A 65 6.12 0.00 -12.60
CA ALA A 65 6.57 -1.31 -13.07
C ALA A 65 6.65 -2.34 -11.93
N ALA A 66 7.08 -1.92 -10.73
CA ALA A 66 7.09 -2.79 -9.56
C ALA A 66 5.68 -3.32 -9.21
N PHE A 67 4.66 -2.49 -9.34
CA PHE A 67 3.27 -2.90 -9.05
C PHE A 67 2.71 -3.85 -10.10
N PHE A 68 3.09 -3.70 -11.36
CA PHE A 68 2.72 -4.66 -12.41
C PHE A 68 3.36 -6.04 -12.22
N MET A 69 4.47 -6.13 -11.50
CA MET A 69 5.10 -7.41 -11.16
C MET A 69 4.42 -8.14 -9.98
N ARG A 70 3.62 -7.45 -9.15
CA ARG A 70 2.94 -8.07 -7.99
C ARG A 70 2.04 -9.25 -8.33
N PRO A 71 1.13 -9.18 -9.33
CA PRO A 71 0.33 -10.33 -9.71
C PRO A 71 1.18 -11.55 -10.09
N LEU A 72 2.27 -11.33 -10.85
CA LEU A 72 3.19 -12.41 -11.25
C LEU A 72 3.85 -13.07 -10.04
N GLY A 73 4.27 -12.26 -9.06
CA GLY A 73 4.79 -12.76 -7.78
C GLY A 73 3.79 -13.62 -7.03
N GLY A 74 2.53 -13.19 -6.95
CA GLY A 74 1.45 -13.96 -6.33
C GLY A 74 1.24 -15.32 -7.00
N PHE A 75 1.26 -15.37 -8.34
CA PHE A 75 1.16 -16.62 -9.11
C PHE A 75 2.35 -17.56 -8.90
N PHE A 76 3.54 -17.03 -8.65
CA PHE A 76 4.76 -17.82 -8.43
C PHE A 76 4.88 -18.30 -6.98
N PHE A 77 4.79 -17.38 -6.02
CA PHE A 77 5.02 -17.67 -4.61
C PHE A 77 3.88 -18.45 -3.95
N GLY A 78 2.64 -18.34 -4.44
CA GLY A 78 1.50 -19.10 -3.95
C GLY A 78 1.75 -20.61 -4.05
N PRO A 79 1.88 -21.18 -5.27
CA PRO A 79 2.16 -22.60 -5.46
C PRO A 79 3.51 -23.08 -4.87
N LEU A 80 4.51 -22.17 -4.84
CA LEU A 80 5.79 -22.49 -4.20
C LEU A 80 5.62 -22.70 -2.70
N GLY A 81 4.77 -21.85 -2.04
CA GLY A 81 4.45 -21.98 -0.61
C GLY A 81 3.77 -23.30 -0.26
N ASP A 82 2.91 -23.78 -1.15
CA ASP A 82 2.24 -25.07 -0.97
C ASP A 82 3.21 -26.25 -1.13
N ARG A 83 4.32 -26.10 -1.89
CA ARG A 83 5.33 -27.14 -2.12
C ARG A 83 6.43 -27.19 -1.05
N ILE A 84 7.03 -26.04 -0.71
CA ILE A 84 8.22 -25.99 0.17
C ILE A 84 7.92 -25.47 1.58
N GLY A 85 6.64 -25.08 1.84
CA GLY A 85 6.17 -24.51 3.10
C GLY A 85 6.10 -22.99 3.08
N ARG A 86 5.05 -22.44 3.71
CA ARG A 86 4.76 -20.98 3.71
C ARG A 86 5.86 -20.18 4.41
N GLN A 87 6.42 -20.71 5.50
CA GLN A 87 7.51 -20.06 6.24
C GLN A 87 8.74 -19.81 5.36
N ARG A 88 9.15 -20.83 4.59
CA ARG A 88 10.33 -20.73 3.70
C ARG A 88 10.11 -19.74 2.57
N VAL A 89 8.91 -19.72 1.99
CA VAL A 89 8.56 -18.77 0.93
C VAL A 89 8.53 -17.36 1.46
N LEU A 90 7.93 -17.11 2.63
CA LEU A 90 7.92 -15.78 3.24
C LEU A 90 9.35 -15.32 3.59
N ALA A 91 10.22 -16.20 4.07
CA ALA A 91 11.62 -15.87 4.29
C ALA A 91 12.34 -15.51 2.99
N LEU A 92 12.08 -16.23 1.89
CA LEU A 92 12.62 -15.93 0.56
C LEU A 92 12.12 -14.58 0.03
N VAL A 93 10.83 -14.28 0.18
CA VAL A 93 10.22 -13.00 -0.20
C VAL A 93 10.87 -11.83 0.54
N ILE A 94 11.00 -11.93 1.88
CA ILE A 94 11.68 -10.90 2.69
C ILE A 94 13.14 -10.73 2.27
N LEU A 95 13.85 -11.84 2.03
CA LEU A 95 15.24 -11.79 1.58
C LEU A 95 15.39 -11.09 0.23
N LEU A 96 14.57 -11.44 -0.77
CA LEU A 96 14.60 -10.83 -2.10
C LEU A 96 14.26 -9.35 -2.03
N MET A 97 13.24 -8.99 -1.27
CA MET A 97 12.82 -7.59 -1.09
C MET A 97 13.94 -6.77 -0.44
N SER A 98 14.45 -7.21 0.71
CA SER A 98 15.48 -6.50 1.46
C SER A 98 16.81 -6.40 0.68
N ALA A 99 17.21 -7.47 -0.01
CA ALA A 99 18.40 -7.47 -0.85
C ALA A 99 18.26 -6.48 -2.02
N SER A 100 17.07 -6.43 -2.64
CA SER A 100 16.79 -5.47 -3.73
C SER A 100 16.81 -4.03 -3.23
N THR A 101 16.21 -3.76 -2.06
CA THR A 101 16.22 -2.43 -1.45
C THR A 101 17.64 -1.97 -1.11
N LEU A 102 18.41 -2.84 -0.46
CA LEU A 102 19.81 -2.59 -0.16
C LEU A 102 20.61 -2.30 -1.45
N ALA A 103 20.40 -3.12 -2.48
CA ALA A 103 21.07 -2.97 -3.77
C ALA A 103 20.75 -1.63 -4.43
N ILE A 104 19.50 -1.12 -4.37
CA ILE A 104 19.14 0.21 -4.88
C ILE A 104 20.01 1.28 -4.24
N GLY A 105 20.22 1.22 -2.91
CA GLY A 105 21.11 2.15 -2.21
C GLY A 105 22.58 2.07 -2.63
N LEU A 106 23.02 0.96 -3.25
CA LEU A 106 24.39 0.72 -3.65
C LEU A 106 24.64 0.93 -5.15
N VAL A 107 23.58 0.99 -5.98
CA VAL A 107 23.74 1.21 -7.44
C VAL A 107 24.43 2.54 -7.71
N PRO A 108 25.47 2.57 -8.56
CA PRO A 108 26.07 3.83 -9.02
C PRO A 108 25.08 4.64 -9.86
N GLY A 109 25.23 5.97 -9.83
CA GLY A 109 24.38 6.86 -10.62
C GLY A 109 24.71 6.85 -12.12
N TYR A 110 23.88 7.59 -12.89
CA TYR A 110 24.02 7.72 -14.34
C TYR A 110 25.41 8.24 -14.76
N ASP A 111 25.97 9.16 -14.01
CA ASP A 111 27.33 9.73 -14.30
C ASP A 111 28.43 8.67 -14.28
N SER A 112 28.24 7.57 -13.57
CA SER A 112 29.26 6.52 -13.43
C SER A 112 29.06 5.36 -14.40
N ILE A 113 27.82 4.92 -14.63
CA ILE A 113 27.48 3.71 -15.41
C ILE A 113 26.48 3.95 -16.54
N GLY A 114 26.15 5.21 -16.83
CA GLY A 114 25.28 5.59 -17.92
C GLY A 114 23.90 4.91 -17.85
N VAL A 115 23.44 4.44 -18.99
CA VAL A 115 22.11 3.81 -19.16
C VAL A 115 21.92 2.54 -18.31
N LEU A 116 22.98 1.93 -17.80
CA LEU A 116 22.87 0.79 -16.89
C LEU A 116 22.26 1.19 -15.54
N ALA A 117 22.38 2.45 -15.11
CA ALA A 117 21.82 2.92 -13.85
C ALA A 117 20.27 2.77 -13.81
N PRO A 118 19.49 3.35 -14.73
CA PRO A 118 18.04 3.17 -14.74
C PRO A 118 17.60 1.73 -15.04
N ILE A 119 18.37 0.98 -15.84
CA ILE A 119 18.07 -0.44 -16.09
C ILE A 119 18.18 -1.27 -14.81
N LEU A 120 19.27 -1.12 -14.04
CA LEU A 120 19.44 -1.81 -12.77
C LEU A 120 18.36 -1.39 -11.76
N LEU A 121 18.04 -0.11 -11.70
CA LEU A 121 16.96 0.40 -10.85
C LEU A 121 15.63 -0.27 -11.21
N LEU A 122 15.28 -0.34 -12.50
CA LEU A 122 14.07 -1.01 -12.98
C LEU A 122 14.04 -2.49 -12.59
N LEU A 123 15.13 -3.22 -12.82
CA LEU A 123 15.23 -4.65 -12.47
C LEU A 123 15.06 -4.90 -10.97
N LEU A 124 15.71 -4.09 -10.13
CA LEU A 124 15.60 -4.19 -8.68
C LEU A 124 14.18 -3.85 -8.20
N ARG A 125 13.55 -2.82 -8.77
CA ARG A 125 12.16 -2.47 -8.48
C ARG A 125 11.17 -3.54 -8.93
N CYS A 126 11.38 -4.15 -10.10
CA CYS A 126 10.59 -5.30 -10.56
C CYS A 126 10.74 -6.49 -9.61
N LEU A 127 11.94 -6.76 -9.11
CA LEU A 127 12.19 -7.84 -8.15
C LEU A 127 11.53 -7.57 -6.79
N GLN A 128 11.53 -6.34 -6.29
CA GLN A 128 10.77 -5.94 -5.11
C GLN A 128 9.27 -6.16 -5.30
N GLY A 129 8.70 -5.67 -6.41
CA GLY A 129 7.28 -5.82 -6.70
C GLY A 129 6.87 -7.28 -6.84
N PHE A 130 7.68 -8.10 -7.52
CA PHE A 130 7.48 -9.53 -7.64
C PHE A 130 7.44 -10.21 -6.26
N SER A 131 8.33 -9.83 -5.36
CA SER A 131 8.39 -10.37 -4.00
C SER A 131 7.13 -10.00 -3.19
N ALA A 132 6.65 -8.76 -3.26
CA ALA A 132 5.51 -8.26 -2.48
C ALA A 132 4.13 -8.78 -2.95
N GLY A 133 4.05 -9.55 -4.04
CA GLY A 133 2.81 -9.83 -4.78
C GLY A 133 1.71 -10.63 -4.08
N GLY A 134 2.00 -11.30 -2.96
CA GLY A 134 0.99 -12.16 -2.29
C GLY A 134 0.66 -11.77 -0.85
N GLU A 135 1.36 -10.82 -0.27
CA GLU A 135 1.36 -10.64 1.19
C GLU A 135 0.20 -9.77 1.69
N TYR A 136 -0.06 -8.62 1.07
CA TYR A 136 -1.03 -7.65 1.59
C TYR A 136 -2.48 -8.16 1.59
N GLY A 137 -2.93 -8.77 0.48
CA GLY A 137 -4.28 -9.35 0.38
C GLY A 137 -4.50 -10.51 1.34
N SER A 138 -3.49 -11.36 1.48
CA SER A 138 -3.51 -12.48 2.44
C SER A 138 -3.54 -11.99 3.88
N GLY A 139 -2.80 -10.92 4.20
CA GLY A 139 -2.80 -10.27 5.51
C GLY A 139 -4.15 -9.70 5.90
N ALA A 140 -4.85 -9.03 4.96
CA ALA A 140 -6.20 -8.52 5.18
C ALA A 140 -7.20 -9.64 5.48
N CYS A 141 -7.18 -10.72 4.67
CA CYS A 141 -8.04 -11.89 4.88
C CYS A 141 -7.73 -12.60 6.20
N PHE A 142 -6.45 -12.78 6.53
CA PHE A 142 -6.02 -13.37 7.79
C PHE A 142 -6.55 -12.59 8.99
N LEU A 143 -6.36 -11.27 9.05
CA LEU A 143 -6.88 -10.45 10.13
C LEU A 143 -8.42 -10.47 10.20
N ALA A 144 -9.09 -10.49 9.04
CA ALA A 144 -10.54 -10.58 9.00
C ALA A 144 -11.09 -11.90 9.57
N GLU A 145 -10.36 -13.02 9.38
CA GLU A 145 -10.73 -14.34 9.90
C GLU A 145 -10.46 -14.50 11.40
N TYR A 146 -9.38 -13.89 11.91
CA TYR A 146 -9.09 -13.88 13.35
C TYR A 146 -9.95 -12.88 14.14
N ALA A 147 -10.52 -11.89 13.48
CA ALA A 147 -11.30 -10.83 14.12
C ALA A 147 -12.67 -11.32 14.55
N PRO A 148 -13.13 -10.97 15.77
CA PRO A 148 -14.54 -11.15 16.13
C PRO A 148 -15.44 -10.37 15.17
N ASP A 149 -16.61 -10.95 14.81
CA ASP A 149 -17.53 -10.35 13.82
C ASP A 149 -17.94 -8.90 14.15
N ARG A 150 -18.03 -8.55 15.43
CA ARG A 150 -18.38 -7.20 15.91
C ARG A 150 -17.23 -6.19 15.91
N HIS A 151 -15.97 -6.63 15.72
CA HIS A 151 -14.76 -5.80 15.82
C HIS A 151 -13.83 -5.97 14.61
N ARG A 152 -14.33 -6.52 13.50
CA ARG A 152 -13.52 -6.85 12.33
C ARG A 152 -12.92 -5.61 11.67
N GLY A 153 -13.71 -4.52 11.56
CA GLY A 153 -13.21 -3.26 11.02
C GLY A 153 -12.07 -2.68 11.86
N PHE A 154 -12.23 -2.67 13.17
CA PHE A 154 -11.16 -2.24 14.07
C PHE A 154 -9.90 -3.07 13.92
N VAL A 155 -10.01 -4.41 13.93
CA VAL A 155 -8.85 -5.32 13.83
C VAL A 155 -8.15 -5.19 12.48
N VAL A 156 -8.90 -5.19 11.38
CA VAL A 156 -8.33 -5.12 10.02
C VAL A 156 -7.74 -3.74 9.73
N SER A 157 -8.26 -2.67 10.36
CA SER A 157 -7.72 -1.31 10.18
C SER A 157 -6.26 -1.17 10.62
N PHE A 158 -5.77 -2.03 11.52
CA PHE A 158 -4.35 -2.05 11.91
C PHE A 158 -3.41 -2.46 10.78
N LEU A 159 -3.88 -3.16 9.76
CA LEU A 159 -3.05 -3.44 8.59
C LEU A 159 -2.76 -2.15 7.82
N VAL A 160 -3.78 -1.32 7.57
CA VAL A 160 -3.60 -0.02 6.92
C VAL A 160 -2.84 0.95 7.83
N TRP A 161 -3.16 0.95 9.11
CA TRP A 161 -2.44 1.74 10.10
C TRP A 161 -0.93 1.47 10.04
N SER A 162 -0.52 0.22 9.93
CA SER A 162 0.89 -0.14 9.83
C SER A 162 1.54 0.30 8.51
N VAL A 163 0.78 0.38 7.41
CA VAL A 163 1.24 1.01 6.16
C VAL A 163 1.63 2.46 6.41
N VAL A 164 0.71 3.24 7.03
CA VAL A 164 0.94 4.66 7.31
C VAL A 164 2.07 4.86 8.32
N VAL A 165 2.25 3.93 9.27
CA VAL A 165 3.42 3.92 10.17
C VAL A 165 4.72 3.73 9.37
N GLY A 166 4.74 2.83 8.38
CA GLY A 166 5.88 2.68 7.47
C GLY A 166 6.22 3.99 6.73
N PHE A 167 5.20 4.66 6.20
CA PHE A 167 5.36 5.99 5.58
C PHE A 167 5.84 7.05 6.58
N LEU A 168 5.32 7.08 7.80
CA LEU A 168 5.81 7.99 8.84
C LEU A 168 7.29 7.75 9.16
N LEU A 169 7.69 6.50 9.36
CA LEU A 169 9.09 6.16 9.61
C LEU A 169 9.99 6.57 8.46
N GLY A 170 9.53 6.37 7.21
CA GLY A 170 10.23 6.83 6.02
C GLY A 170 10.37 8.35 5.98
N SER A 171 9.28 9.09 6.21
CA SER A 171 9.31 10.56 6.19
C SER A 171 10.18 11.13 7.30
N VAL A 172 10.08 10.61 8.53
CA VAL A 172 10.93 11.03 9.66
C VAL A 172 12.41 10.76 9.37
N THR A 173 12.73 9.61 8.77
CA THR A 173 14.10 9.27 8.40
C THR A 173 14.66 10.27 7.38
N VAL A 174 13.91 10.55 6.31
CA VAL A 174 14.36 11.48 5.27
C VAL A 174 14.38 12.91 5.79
N THR A 175 13.40 13.34 6.59
CA THR A 175 13.38 14.66 7.26
C THR A 175 14.61 14.85 8.14
N ALA A 176 14.98 13.85 8.95
CA ALA A 176 16.14 13.93 9.82
C ALA A 176 17.46 14.07 9.02
N LEU A 177 17.57 13.38 7.88
CA LEU A 177 18.72 13.50 7.00
C LEU A 177 18.78 14.88 6.33
N GLU A 178 17.67 15.39 5.82
CA GLU A 178 17.58 16.74 5.23
C GLU A 178 17.88 17.86 6.26
N ALA A 179 17.51 17.65 7.52
CA ALA A 179 17.75 18.63 8.58
C ALA A 179 19.20 18.61 9.09
N THR A 180 19.92 17.49 8.93
CA THR A 180 21.27 17.30 9.52
C THR A 180 22.39 17.32 8.49
N LEU A 181 22.10 16.95 7.25
CA LEU A 181 23.08 16.93 6.16
C LEU A 181 22.99 18.21 5.32
N SER A 182 24.13 18.67 4.81
CA SER A 182 24.13 19.71 3.79
C SER A 182 23.51 19.18 2.48
N GLU A 183 23.01 20.06 1.64
CA GLU A 183 22.44 19.70 0.33
C GLU A 183 23.46 18.90 -0.51
N SER A 184 24.74 19.28 -0.49
CA SER A 184 25.81 18.54 -1.16
C SER A 184 26.00 17.14 -0.60
N ALA A 185 25.94 16.95 0.74
CA ALA A 185 26.05 15.65 1.38
C ALA A 185 24.80 14.79 1.08
N MET A 186 23.62 15.39 1.12
CA MET A 186 22.38 14.69 0.78
C MET A 186 22.39 14.21 -0.67
N ASN A 187 22.84 15.06 -1.60
CA ASN A 187 22.97 14.73 -3.01
C ASN A 187 24.09 13.71 -3.30
N SER A 188 25.17 13.68 -2.53
CA SER A 188 26.28 12.73 -2.79
C SER A 188 25.99 11.33 -2.25
N PHE A 189 25.62 11.20 -0.98
CA PHE A 189 25.41 9.90 -0.32
C PHE A 189 24.15 9.81 0.57
N GLY A 190 23.64 10.95 1.06
CA GLY A 190 22.56 11.00 2.05
C GLY A 190 21.29 10.29 1.57
N TRP A 191 20.92 10.44 0.31
CA TRP A 191 19.77 9.77 -0.29
C TRP A 191 19.87 8.22 -0.28
N ARG A 192 21.07 7.65 -0.12
CA ARG A 192 21.31 6.20 -0.05
C ARG A 192 20.99 5.63 1.33
N ILE A 193 21.15 6.43 2.39
CA ILE A 193 21.04 5.99 3.79
C ILE A 193 19.68 5.34 4.08
N PRO A 194 18.51 5.87 3.67
CA PRO A 194 17.23 5.22 3.90
C PRO A 194 17.15 3.81 3.31
N PHE A 195 17.70 3.59 2.11
CA PHE A 195 17.75 2.26 1.48
C PHE A 195 18.65 1.28 2.25
N LEU A 196 19.76 1.74 2.81
CA LEU A 196 20.65 0.93 3.64
C LEU A 196 19.98 0.56 4.97
N ILE A 197 19.26 1.51 5.60
CA ILE A 197 18.44 1.25 6.81
C ILE A 197 17.37 0.22 6.50
N ALA A 198 16.65 0.35 5.39
CA ALA A 198 15.63 -0.58 4.96
C ALA A 198 16.17 -2.01 4.78
N GLY A 199 17.34 -2.15 4.14
CA GLY A 199 18.03 -3.43 4.01
C GLY A 199 18.36 -4.07 5.37
N ALA A 200 18.83 -3.26 6.32
CA ALA A 200 19.13 -3.72 7.68
C ALA A 200 17.85 -4.16 8.44
N LEU A 201 16.77 -3.37 8.35
CA LEU A 201 15.46 -3.72 8.93
C LEU A 201 14.90 -5.00 8.33
N GLY A 202 15.06 -5.21 7.04
CA GLY A 202 14.69 -6.44 6.36
C GLY A 202 15.47 -7.65 6.84
N ALA A 203 16.77 -7.51 7.12
CA ALA A 203 17.57 -8.59 7.72
C ALA A 203 17.08 -8.96 9.13
N VAL A 204 16.65 -7.98 9.93
CA VAL A 204 16.01 -8.24 11.24
C VAL A 204 14.68 -8.94 11.05
N GLY A 205 13.85 -8.50 10.10
CA GLY A 205 12.57 -9.15 9.75
C GLY A 205 12.77 -10.62 9.32
N LEU A 206 13.76 -10.88 8.47
CA LEU A 206 14.15 -12.23 8.06
C LEU A 206 14.57 -13.09 9.25
N TYR A 207 15.42 -12.56 10.14
CA TYR A 207 15.86 -13.29 11.34
C TYR A 207 14.68 -13.67 12.25
N ILE A 208 13.75 -12.73 12.50
CA ILE A 208 12.54 -13.00 13.28
C ILE A 208 11.72 -14.09 12.60
N ARG A 209 11.53 -14.00 11.28
CA ARG A 209 10.70 -14.94 10.51
C ARG A 209 11.27 -16.36 10.49
N LEU A 210 12.58 -16.50 10.40
CA LEU A 210 13.24 -17.81 10.45
C LEU A 210 13.09 -18.48 11.82
N ARG A 211 12.84 -17.72 12.88
CA ARG A 211 12.61 -18.25 14.23
C ARG A 211 11.15 -18.55 14.56
N LEU A 212 10.20 -18.02 13.78
CA LEU A 212 8.77 -18.31 13.94
C LEU A 212 8.45 -19.57 13.12
N GLY A 213 7.82 -20.59 13.75
CA GLY A 213 7.32 -21.78 13.06
C GLY A 213 6.17 -21.45 12.08
N ASP A 214 5.75 -22.44 11.29
CA ASP A 214 4.51 -22.35 10.49
C ASP A 214 3.29 -22.19 11.42
N THR A 215 2.21 -21.61 10.90
CA THR A 215 0.98 -21.41 11.69
C THR A 215 0.31 -22.76 11.95
N PRO A 216 -0.29 -22.98 13.15
CA PRO A 216 -1.01 -24.23 13.47
C PRO A 216 -2.10 -24.58 12.45
N GLU A 217 -2.73 -23.56 11.85
CA GLU A 217 -3.75 -23.75 10.81
C GLU A 217 -3.16 -24.31 9.51
N PHE A 218 -1.95 -23.92 9.16
CA PHE A 218 -1.27 -24.44 7.98
C PHE A 218 -0.80 -25.89 8.21
N GLU A 219 -0.33 -26.20 9.41
CA GLU A 219 0.01 -27.57 9.79
C GLU A 219 -1.24 -28.48 9.74
N ALA A 220 -2.37 -28.01 10.25
CA ALA A 220 -3.66 -28.71 10.20
C ALA A 220 -4.17 -28.92 8.75
N LEU A 221 -4.05 -27.90 7.88
CA LEU A 221 -4.40 -28.00 6.46
C LEU A 221 -3.50 -28.96 5.69
N ARG A 222 -2.23 -29.03 6.05
CA ARG A 222 -1.27 -29.96 5.47
C ARG A 222 -1.55 -31.40 5.90
N GLU A 223 -2.00 -31.60 7.14
CA GLU A 223 -2.37 -32.92 7.67
C GLU A 223 -3.72 -33.41 7.09
N SER A 224 -4.68 -32.51 6.79
CA SER A 224 -5.98 -32.88 6.23
C SER A 224 -5.96 -33.20 4.72
N GLY A 225 -4.90 -32.83 3.98
CA GLY A 225 -4.83 -33.03 2.53
C GLY A 225 -5.82 -32.22 1.69
N GLU A 226 -6.55 -31.27 2.30
CA GLU A 226 -7.59 -30.45 1.65
C GLU A 226 -7.07 -29.20 0.92
N VAL A 227 -5.80 -29.18 0.53
CA VAL A 227 -5.22 -28.08 -0.24
C VAL A 227 -5.85 -28.06 -1.63
N SER A 228 -6.53 -26.97 -1.97
CA SER A 228 -7.16 -26.79 -3.30
C SER A 228 -6.12 -26.89 -4.42
N THR A 229 -6.40 -27.71 -5.44
CA THR A 229 -5.50 -27.93 -6.57
C THR A 229 -5.47 -26.75 -7.57
N SER A 230 -6.45 -25.83 -7.52
CA SER A 230 -6.53 -24.68 -8.44
C SER A 230 -7.35 -23.51 -7.86
N PRO A 231 -6.93 -22.90 -6.72
CA PRO A 231 -7.73 -21.87 -6.04
C PRO A 231 -7.95 -20.60 -6.89
N LEU A 232 -7.01 -20.26 -7.77
CA LEU A 232 -7.11 -19.11 -8.65
C LEU A 232 -8.18 -19.28 -9.72
N LYS A 233 -8.23 -20.45 -10.38
CA LYS A 233 -9.25 -20.76 -11.40
C LYS A 233 -10.64 -20.76 -10.78
N GLU A 234 -10.78 -21.37 -9.61
CA GLU A 234 -12.04 -21.41 -8.87
C GLU A 234 -12.48 -20.00 -8.47
N ALA A 235 -11.61 -19.17 -7.93
CA ALA A 235 -11.90 -17.79 -7.57
C ALA A 235 -12.41 -16.97 -8.78
N VAL A 236 -11.75 -17.06 -9.92
CA VAL A 236 -12.15 -16.32 -11.13
C VAL A 236 -13.49 -16.81 -11.68
N THR A 237 -13.73 -18.13 -11.70
CA THR A 237 -14.97 -18.67 -12.28
C THR A 237 -16.20 -18.49 -11.38
N THR A 238 -16.03 -18.62 -10.05
CA THR A 238 -17.15 -18.57 -9.10
C THR A 238 -17.37 -17.19 -8.48
N SER A 239 -16.34 -16.33 -8.43
CA SER A 239 -16.37 -15.06 -7.70
C SER A 239 -15.98 -13.85 -8.55
N TRP A 240 -16.23 -13.89 -9.87
CA TRP A 240 -15.87 -12.78 -10.77
C TRP A 240 -16.54 -11.44 -10.42
N ARG A 241 -17.80 -11.47 -9.93
CA ARG A 241 -18.51 -10.26 -9.47
C ARG A 241 -17.86 -9.63 -8.24
N PRO A 242 -17.60 -10.36 -7.14
CA PRO A 242 -16.78 -9.87 -6.03
C PRO A 242 -15.40 -9.36 -6.46
N ILE A 243 -14.71 -10.00 -7.40
CA ILE A 243 -13.41 -9.53 -7.93
C ILE A 243 -13.57 -8.16 -8.61
N LEU A 244 -14.59 -7.97 -9.46
CA LEU A 244 -14.85 -6.66 -10.07
C LEU A 244 -15.25 -5.61 -9.03
N GLN A 245 -16.01 -5.99 -8.00
CA GLN A 245 -16.34 -5.09 -6.90
C GLN A 245 -15.12 -4.65 -6.11
N ILE A 246 -14.15 -5.55 -5.84
CA ILE A 246 -12.89 -5.17 -5.20
C ILE A 246 -12.09 -4.23 -6.09
N ILE A 247 -11.96 -4.53 -7.39
CA ILE A 247 -11.24 -3.64 -8.31
C ILE A 247 -11.80 -2.23 -8.23
N GLY A 248 -13.12 -2.07 -8.36
CA GLY A 248 -13.76 -0.76 -8.31
C GLY A 248 -13.77 -0.11 -6.92
N LEU A 249 -13.94 -0.93 -5.86
CA LEU A 249 -13.92 -0.46 -4.47
C LEU A 249 -12.60 0.26 -4.13
N VAL A 250 -11.47 -0.32 -4.49
CA VAL A 250 -10.17 0.21 -4.07
C VAL A 250 -9.56 1.21 -5.06
N VAL A 251 -10.28 1.65 -6.12
CA VAL A 251 -9.77 2.65 -7.07
C VAL A 251 -9.43 3.96 -6.38
N VAL A 252 -10.38 4.54 -5.61
CA VAL A 252 -10.13 5.83 -4.93
C VAL A 252 -9.06 5.70 -3.85
N HIS A 253 -9.02 4.57 -3.13
CA HIS A 253 -7.96 4.30 -2.18
C HIS A 253 -6.60 4.26 -2.88
N ASN A 254 -6.48 3.51 -3.97
CA ASN A 254 -5.23 3.39 -4.69
C ASN A 254 -4.77 4.76 -5.26
N VAL A 255 -5.66 5.50 -5.91
CA VAL A 255 -5.33 6.83 -6.43
C VAL A 255 -5.07 7.82 -5.30
N GLY A 256 -5.99 7.92 -4.33
CA GLY A 256 -5.91 8.87 -3.21
C GLY A 256 -4.68 8.61 -2.33
N PHE A 257 -4.45 7.36 -1.95
CA PHE A 257 -3.30 6.98 -1.13
C PHE A 257 -1.97 7.36 -1.80
N TYR A 258 -1.76 6.96 -3.05
CA TYR A 258 -0.50 7.25 -3.73
C TYR A 258 -0.37 8.72 -4.16
N VAL A 259 -1.47 9.44 -4.38
CA VAL A 259 -1.43 10.90 -4.52
C VAL A 259 -1.00 11.54 -3.21
N VAL A 260 -1.66 11.21 -2.09
CA VAL A 260 -1.39 11.79 -0.78
C VAL A 260 0.03 11.43 -0.29
N TYR A 261 0.39 10.17 -0.30
CA TYR A 261 1.61 9.70 0.37
C TYR A 261 2.84 9.59 -0.54
N THR A 262 2.68 9.61 -1.87
CA THR A 262 3.81 9.42 -2.80
C THR A 262 4.00 10.59 -3.78
N PHE A 263 2.92 11.11 -4.36
CA PHE A 263 3.00 12.21 -5.33
C PHE A 263 3.18 13.57 -4.66
N LEU A 264 2.39 13.90 -3.63
CA LEU A 264 2.42 15.24 -3.02
C LEU A 264 3.80 15.68 -2.53
N PRO A 265 4.68 14.83 -1.94
CA PRO A 265 6.04 15.28 -1.59
C PRO A 265 6.83 15.86 -2.77
N SER A 266 6.77 15.24 -3.95
CA SER A 266 7.41 15.78 -5.15
C SER A 266 6.65 17.00 -5.73
N TYR A 267 5.34 17.02 -5.60
CA TYR A 267 4.50 18.16 -6.00
C TYR A 267 4.81 19.41 -5.17
N PHE A 268 5.01 19.27 -3.84
CA PHE A 268 5.43 20.38 -2.98
C PHE A 268 6.74 21.00 -3.44
N THR A 269 7.71 20.20 -3.87
CA THR A 269 9.04 20.69 -4.25
C THR A 269 9.11 21.18 -5.70
N ARG A 270 8.43 20.49 -6.63
CA ARG A 270 8.57 20.76 -8.08
C ARG A 270 7.51 21.69 -8.64
N THR A 271 6.29 21.68 -8.06
CA THR A 271 5.17 22.48 -8.56
C THR A 271 4.89 23.67 -7.65
N LEU A 272 4.88 23.45 -6.32
CA LEU A 272 4.62 24.53 -5.36
C LEU A 272 5.87 25.29 -4.94
N GLU A 273 7.06 24.84 -5.36
CA GLU A 273 8.38 25.45 -5.10
C GLU A 273 8.71 25.62 -3.60
N PHE A 274 8.11 24.81 -2.72
CA PHE A 274 8.49 24.73 -1.32
C PHE A 274 9.80 23.97 -1.14
N SER A 275 10.46 24.19 0.00
CA SER A 275 11.69 23.46 0.32
C SER A 275 11.43 21.96 0.49
N LYS A 276 12.47 21.12 0.27
CA LYS A 276 12.37 19.68 0.47
C LYS A 276 11.97 19.33 1.92
N ILE A 277 12.48 20.07 2.90
CA ILE A 277 12.15 19.86 4.30
C ILE A 277 10.67 20.18 4.59
N ASP A 278 10.10 21.21 3.96
CA ASP A 278 8.67 21.54 4.10
C ASP A 278 7.78 20.44 3.53
N ALA A 279 8.18 19.85 2.40
CA ALA A 279 7.49 18.70 1.82
C ALA A 279 7.48 17.50 2.78
N PHE A 280 8.61 17.22 3.46
CA PHE A 280 8.70 16.13 4.42
C PHE A 280 7.97 16.42 5.74
N TYR A 281 7.91 17.67 6.19
CA TYR A 281 7.03 18.07 7.30
C TYR A 281 5.56 17.85 6.93
N SER A 282 5.15 18.21 5.73
CA SER A 282 3.79 18.04 5.26
C SER A 282 3.35 16.57 5.26
N ILE A 283 4.17 15.66 4.71
CA ILE A 283 3.86 14.22 4.70
C ILE A 283 3.91 13.61 6.11
N THR A 284 4.78 14.11 6.98
CA THR A 284 4.83 13.69 8.39
C THR A 284 3.51 14.03 9.10
N VAL A 285 3.00 15.26 8.92
CA VAL A 285 1.70 15.68 9.48
C VAL A 285 0.56 14.83 8.89
N ALA A 286 0.53 14.63 7.59
CA ALA A 286 -0.47 13.79 6.92
C ALA A 286 -0.46 12.35 7.45
N SER A 287 0.73 11.77 7.67
CA SER A 287 0.88 10.43 8.25
C SER A 287 0.38 10.36 9.69
N LEU A 288 0.68 11.36 10.52
CA LEU A 288 0.18 11.43 11.89
C LEU A 288 -1.35 11.51 11.93
N VAL A 289 -1.96 12.29 11.03
CA VAL A 289 -3.43 12.35 10.89
C VAL A 289 -4.00 10.97 10.56
N GLY A 290 -3.41 10.26 9.59
CA GLY A 290 -3.81 8.89 9.26
C GLY A 290 -3.69 7.93 10.44
N ILE A 291 -2.55 7.95 11.16
CA ILE A 291 -2.28 7.10 12.32
C ILE A 291 -3.31 7.31 13.43
N VAL A 292 -3.68 8.59 13.70
CA VAL A 292 -4.65 8.93 14.75
C VAL A 292 -6.07 8.53 14.35
N LEU A 293 -6.44 8.69 13.07
CA LEU A 293 -7.83 8.53 12.61
C LEU A 293 -8.18 7.09 12.22
N ILE A 294 -7.27 6.31 11.65
CA ILE A 294 -7.59 5.00 11.07
C ILE A 294 -8.19 4.02 12.09
N PRO A 295 -7.60 3.75 13.28
CA PRO A 295 -8.17 2.77 14.21
C PRO A 295 -9.55 3.17 14.78
N PRO A 296 -9.79 4.42 15.27
CA PRO A 296 -11.11 4.79 15.76
C PRO A 296 -12.18 4.80 14.66
N LEU A 297 -11.83 5.17 13.41
CA LEU A 297 -12.73 5.05 12.27
C LEU A 297 -13.00 3.58 11.91
N GLY A 298 -12.01 2.69 12.04
CA GLY A 298 -12.20 1.25 11.92
C GLY A 298 -13.23 0.73 12.95
N ALA A 299 -13.12 1.16 14.21
CA ALA A 299 -14.12 0.84 15.23
C ALA A 299 -15.50 1.48 14.94
N LEU A 300 -15.53 2.69 14.38
CA LEU A 300 -16.76 3.33 13.95
C LEU A 300 -17.43 2.52 12.82
N SER A 301 -16.64 2.00 11.85
CA SER A 301 -17.16 1.16 10.78
C SER A 301 -17.85 -0.12 11.30
N ASP A 302 -17.43 -0.64 12.44
CA ASP A 302 -18.08 -1.76 13.11
C ASP A 302 -19.45 -1.39 13.70
N ARG A 303 -19.67 -0.10 14.00
CA ARG A 303 -20.91 0.41 14.60
C ARG A 303 -21.93 0.88 13.56
N VAL A 304 -21.48 1.72 12.61
CA VAL A 304 -22.37 2.38 11.63
C VAL A 304 -22.49 1.60 10.32
N GLY A 305 -21.60 0.65 10.07
CA GLY A 305 -21.54 -0.11 8.81
C GLY A 305 -20.31 0.25 7.98
N ARG A 306 -19.97 -0.62 7.01
CA ARG A 306 -18.88 -0.42 6.06
C ARG A 306 -19.29 0.61 5.00
N LYS A 307 -20.45 0.39 4.41
CA LYS A 307 -20.95 1.17 3.28
C LYS A 307 -21.08 2.68 3.58
N PRO A 308 -21.60 3.14 4.74
CA PRO A 308 -21.65 4.56 5.06
C PRO A 308 -20.29 5.25 5.04
N LEU A 309 -19.23 4.62 5.61
CA LEU A 309 -17.90 5.22 5.62
C LEU A 309 -17.24 5.19 4.23
N LEU A 310 -17.43 4.12 3.47
CA LEU A 310 -16.96 4.03 2.09
C LEU A 310 -17.59 5.11 1.20
N LEU A 311 -18.89 5.34 1.34
CA LEU A 311 -19.59 6.43 0.65
C LEU A 311 -19.10 7.80 1.13
N ALA A 312 -18.98 8.01 2.45
CA ALA A 312 -18.51 9.28 3.00
C ALA A 312 -17.09 9.64 2.50
N GLY A 313 -16.16 8.68 2.49
CA GLY A 313 -14.82 8.89 1.96
C GLY A 313 -14.80 9.17 0.45
N SER A 314 -15.59 8.40 -0.33
CA SER A 314 -15.71 8.64 -1.78
C SER A 314 -16.31 10.01 -2.08
N ILE A 315 -17.40 10.41 -1.40
CA ILE A 315 -17.98 11.75 -1.51
C ILE A 315 -16.98 12.81 -1.04
N GLY A 316 -16.26 12.54 0.04
CA GLY A 316 -15.23 13.44 0.56
C GLY A 316 -14.18 13.77 -0.51
N PHE A 317 -13.62 12.76 -1.18
CA PHE A 317 -12.70 13.00 -2.29
C PHE A 317 -13.37 13.69 -3.49
N ALA A 318 -14.59 13.29 -3.87
CA ALA A 318 -15.28 13.89 -5.01
C ALA A 318 -15.57 15.37 -4.81
N VAL A 319 -15.93 15.77 -3.58
CA VAL A 319 -16.30 17.17 -3.25
C VAL A 319 -15.09 18.02 -2.87
N PHE A 320 -14.18 17.46 -2.07
CA PHE A 320 -13.11 18.26 -1.46
C PHE A 320 -11.77 18.19 -2.20
N ALA A 321 -11.52 17.23 -3.12
CA ALA A 321 -10.24 17.18 -3.81
C ALA A 321 -9.94 18.49 -4.55
N TYR A 322 -10.88 19.02 -5.31
CA TYR A 322 -10.69 20.28 -6.05
C TYR A 322 -10.41 21.50 -5.13
N PRO A 323 -11.24 21.84 -4.13
CA PRO A 323 -10.93 22.97 -3.24
C PRO A 323 -9.65 22.75 -2.41
N LEU A 324 -9.30 21.51 -2.05
CA LEU A 324 -8.05 21.25 -1.34
C LEU A 324 -6.82 21.43 -2.25
N PHE A 325 -6.90 21.06 -3.53
CA PHE A 325 -5.84 21.38 -4.48
C PHE A 325 -5.74 22.90 -4.77
N LEU A 326 -6.86 23.63 -4.77
CA LEU A 326 -6.80 25.10 -4.77
C LEU A 326 -6.07 25.62 -3.53
N LEU A 327 -6.36 25.08 -2.35
CA LEU A 327 -5.72 25.47 -1.10
C LEU A 327 -4.22 25.14 -1.09
N LEU A 328 -3.80 24.00 -1.67
CA LEU A 328 -2.39 23.65 -1.88
C LEU A 328 -1.64 24.74 -2.68
N ASN A 329 -2.31 25.35 -3.66
CA ASN A 329 -1.72 26.28 -4.62
C ASN A 329 -1.81 27.79 -4.18
N THR A 330 -2.15 28.05 -2.93
CA THR A 330 -2.23 29.44 -2.42
C THR A 330 -0.90 30.12 -2.14
N GLY A 331 0.23 29.38 -2.24
CA GLY A 331 1.56 29.87 -1.87
C GLY A 331 1.83 29.91 -0.36
N SER A 332 0.85 29.55 0.48
CA SER A 332 1.00 29.46 1.94
C SER A 332 1.36 28.05 2.37
N LEU A 333 2.54 27.86 2.98
CA LEU A 333 2.97 26.57 3.51
C LEU A 333 1.95 26.00 4.52
N ALA A 334 1.43 26.83 5.42
CA ALA A 334 0.46 26.40 6.42
C ALA A 334 -0.84 25.89 5.75
N ALA A 335 -1.32 26.60 4.72
CA ALA A 335 -2.50 26.21 3.94
C ALA A 335 -2.23 24.90 3.18
N ALA A 336 -1.06 24.74 2.59
CA ALA A 336 -0.66 23.54 1.88
C ALA A 336 -0.57 22.32 2.81
N ILE A 337 0.03 22.46 4.00
CA ILE A 337 0.08 21.40 5.01
C ILE A 337 -1.33 21.02 5.50
N ALA A 338 -2.19 22.02 5.74
CA ALA A 338 -3.57 21.79 6.16
C ALA A 338 -4.37 21.05 5.08
N ALA A 339 -4.22 21.42 3.80
CA ALA A 339 -4.86 20.74 2.68
C ALA A 339 -4.37 19.28 2.54
N HIS A 340 -3.07 19.05 2.67
CA HIS A 340 -2.49 17.70 2.65
C HIS A 340 -3.03 16.83 3.80
N ALA A 341 -3.07 17.37 5.01
CA ALA A 341 -3.63 16.72 6.19
C ALA A 341 -5.13 16.39 6.01
N ALA A 342 -5.90 17.30 5.39
CA ALA A 342 -7.31 17.07 5.10
C ALA A 342 -7.51 15.96 4.06
N LEU A 343 -6.70 15.90 3.00
CA LEU A 343 -6.71 14.78 2.06
C LEU A 343 -6.40 13.45 2.75
N ALA A 344 -5.41 13.42 3.65
CA ALA A 344 -5.09 12.23 4.45
C ALA A 344 -6.24 11.84 5.40
N ALA A 345 -6.97 12.80 5.96
CA ALA A 345 -8.14 12.53 6.78
C ALA A 345 -9.29 11.91 5.97
N ILE A 346 -9.54 12.40 4.75
CA ILE A 346 -10.55 11.83 3.84
C ILE A 346 -10.15 10.39 3.47
N GLU A 347 -8.88 10.16 3.17
CA GLU A 347 -8.35 8.82 2.90
C GLU A 347 -8.56 7.88 4.10
N ALA A 348 -8.30 8.35 5.33
CA ALA A 348 -8.52 7.56 6.55
C ALA A 348 -10.00 7.16 6.73
N VAL A 349 -10.96 8.05 6.41
CA VAL A 349 -12.40 7.74 6.44
C VAL A 349 -12.75 6.62 5.46
N PHE A 350 -12.15 6.60 4.29
CA PHE A 350 -12.41 5.57 3.30
C PHE A 350 -11.72 4.24 3.67
N VAL A 351 -10.41 4.30 3.90
CA VAL A 351 -9.58 3.10 3.98
C VAL A 351 -9.86 2.26 5.23
N CYS A 352 -10.29 2.87 6.33
CA CYS A 352 -10.60 2.17 7.58
C CYS A 352 -11.64 1.05 7.43
N ALA A 353 -12.55 1.17 6.46
CA ALA A 353 -13.60 0.20 6.18
C ALA A 353 -13.30 -0.68 4.94
N SER A 354 -12.45 -0.22 4.01
CA SER A 354 -12.31 -0.81 2.68
C SER A 354 -11.75 -2.24 2.70
N LEU A 355 -10.71 -2.50 3.52
CA LEU A 355 -10.10 -3.83 3.59
C LEU A 355 -11.04 -4.88 4.21
N ALA A 356 -11.73 -4.50 5.29
CA ALA A 356 -12.70 -5.38 5.94
C ALA A 356 -13.87 -5.67 4.99
N ALA A 357 -14.46 -4.63 4.38
CA ALA A 357 -15.53 -4.77 3.39
C ALA A 357 -15.11 -5.69 2.24
N GLY A 358 -13.90 -5.51 1.73
CA GLY A 358 -13.36 -6.33 0.66
C GLY A 358 -13.22 -7.80 1.04
N ALA A 359 -12.68 -8.11 2.22
CA ALA A 359 -12.56 -9.50 2.69
C ALA A 359 -13.93 -10.15 2.92
N GLU A 360 -14.92 -9.37 3.35
CA GLU A 360 -16.30 -9.82 3.62
C GLU A 360 -17.09 -10.15 2.33
N LEU A 361 -16.64 -9.72 1.14
CA LEU A 361 -17.29 -10.05 -0.14
C LEU A 361 -17.15 -11.52 -0.54
N PHE A 362 -16.11 -12.21 -0.06
CA PHE A 362 -15.74 -13.55 -0.52
C PHE A 362 -16.07 -14.64 0.49
N ALA A 363 -16.47 -15.81 -0.02
CA ALA A 363 -16.53 -17.03 0.77
C ALA A 363 -15.14 -17.47 1.24
N THR A 364 -15.02 -18.08 2.41
CA THR A 364 -13.75 -18.45 3.06
C THR A 364 -12.82 -19.24 2.13
N ARG A 365 -13.36 -20.18 1.35
CA ARG A 365 -12.59 -21.06 0.46
C ARG A 365 -11.80 -20.31 -0.62
N VAL A 366 -12.35 -19.20 -1.14
CA VAL A 366 -11.77 -18.43 -2.27
C VAL A 366 -11.38 -17.00 -1.87
N ARG A 367 -11.54 -16.63 -0.58
CA ARG A 367 -11.37 -15.25 -0.08
C ARG A 367 -10.00 -14.70 -0.39
N SER A 368 -8.95 -15.39 0.04
CA SER A 368 -7.57 -14.92 -0.13
C SER A 368 -7.22 -14.75 -1.61
N SER A 369 -7.56 -15.75 -2.45
CA SER A 369 -7.27 -15.71 -3.88
C SER A 369 -8.08 -14.64 -4.60
N GLY A 370 -9.40 -14.57 -4.36
CA GLY A 370 -10.28 -13.59 -5.00
C GLY A 370 -9.95 -12.16 -4.60
N TYR A 371 -9.73 -11.93 -3.31
CA TYR A 371 -9.29 -10.63 -2.79
C TYR A 371 -7.95 -10.21 -3.41
N SER A 372 -6.94 -11.09 -3.37
CA SER A 372 -5.60 -10.78 -3.88
C SER A 372 -5.60 -10.48 -5.38
N ILE A 373 -6.38 -11.19 -6.18
CA ILE A 373 -6.54 -10.92 -7.62
C ILE A 373 -7.11 -9.52 -7.82
N GLY A 374 -8.26 -9.23 -7.21
CA GLY A 374 -8.93 -7.94 -7.41
C GLY A 374 -8.11 -6.76 -6.91
N TYR A 375 -7.52 -6.89 -5.71
CA TYR A 375 -6.66 -5.87 -5.13
C TYR A 375 -5.40 -5.61 -5.96
N ASN A 376 -4.65 -6.68 -6.33
CA ASN A 376 -3.41 -6.53 -7.11
C ASN A 376 -3.65 -5.97 -8.51
N VAL A 377 -4.75 -6.33 -9.17
CA VAL A 377 -5.13 -5.72 -10.46
C VAL A 377 -5.40 -4.23 -10.28
N SER A 378 -6.19 -3.85 -9.28
CA SER A 378 -6.51 -2.44 -9.04
C SER A 378 -5.28 -1.63 -8.62
N VAL A 379 -4.44 -2.15 -7.72
CA VAL A 379 -3.25 -1.42 -7.27
C VAL A 379 -2.20 -1.29 -8.37
N ALA A 380 -2.07 -2.29 -9.25
CA ALA A 380 -1.17 -2.20 -10.41
C ALA A 380 -1.61 -1.11 -11.39
N ILE A 381 -2.91 -1.08 -11.72
CA ILE A 381 -3.44 -0.14 -12.71
C ILE A 381 -3.58 1.28 -12.14
N PHE A 382 -4.10 1.44 -10.93
CA PHE A 382 -4.48 2.74 -10.36
C PHE A 382 -3.50 3.24 -9.29
N GLY A 383 -2.93 2.34 -8.47
CA GLY A 383 -2.02 2.73 -7.39
C GLY A 383 -0.61 3.02 -7.89
N GLY A 384 0.04 2.02 -8.48
CA GLY A 384 1.41 2.17 -8.97
C GLY A 384 1.57 3.27 -10.02
N THR A 385 0.55 3.48 -10.85
CA THR A 385 0.56 4.52 -11.90
C THR A 385 0.14 5.91 -11.40
N ALA A 386 -0.45 6.03 -10.21
CA ALA A 386 -1.03 7.29 -9.75
C ALA A 386 -0.03 8.46 -9.70
N PRO A 387 1.20 8.31 -9.16
CA PRO A 387 2.18 9.40 -9.17
C PRO A 387 2.61 9.79 -10.59
N TYR A 388 2.74 8.81 -11.49
CA TYR A 388 3.05 9.06 -12.91
C TYR A 388 1.93 9.85 -13.58
N VAL A 389 0.68 9.40 -13.45
CA VAL A 389 -0.49 10.05 -14.07
C VAL A 389 -0.67 11.46 -13.52
N ALA A 390 -0.53 11.66 -12.19
CA ALA A 390 -0.65 12.97 -11.58
C ALA A 390 0.44 13.94 -12.09
N THR A 391 1.69 13.50 -12.15
CA THR A 391 2.82 14.31 -12.68
C THR A 391 2.61 14.61 -14.17
N TRP A 392 2.19 13.61 -14.96
CA TRP A 392 1.92 13.77 -16.39
C TRP A 392 0.77 14.76 -16.64
N LEU A 393 -0.29 14.72 -15.84
CA LEU A 393 -1.41 15.66 -15.95
C LEU A 393 -0.94 17.11 -15.73
N VAL A 394 -0.17 17.38 -14.68
CA VAL A 394 0.39 18.71 -14.43
C VAL A 394 1.24 19.16 -15.63
N SER A 395 2.21 18.34 -16.03
CA SER A 395 3.12 18.64 -17.12
C SER A 395 2.41 18.84 -18.48
N ARG A 396 1.40 18.00 -18.78
CA ARG A 396 0.72 18.03 -20.09
C ARG A 396 -0.28 19.15 -20.23
N THR A 397 -0.97 19.50 -19.12
CA THR A 397 -2.02 20.52 -19.12
C THR A 397 -1.53 21.90 -18.74
N GLY A 398 -0.35 22.00 -18.12
CA GLY A 398 0.12 23.26 -17.49
C GLY A 398 -0.78 23.72 -16.33
N ASN A 399 -1.63 22.83 -15.81
CA ASN A 399 -2.56 23.13 -14.74
C ASN A 399 -2.19 22.35 -13.48
N ASP A 400 -1.74 23.03 -12.45
CA ASP A 400 -1.29 22.43 -11.19
C ASP A 400 -2.42 21.72 -10.43
N ILE A 401 -3.69 22.09 -10.70
CA ILE A 401 -4.87 21.48 -10.08
C ILE A 401 -5.33 20.21 -10.81
N ALA A 402 -4.77 19.89 -11.98
CA ALA A 402 -5.20 18.75 -12.79
C ALA A 402 -5.26 17.41 -12.04
N PRO A 403 -4.36 17.09 -11.09
CA PRO A 403 -4.46 15.86 -10.30
C PRO A 403 -5.74 15.72 -9.49
N ALA A 404 -6.39 16.84 -9.09
CA ALA A 404 -7.66 16.80 -8.39
C ALA A 404 -8.75 16.12 -9.21
N PHE A 405 -8.81 16.37 -10.52
CA PHE A 405 -9.80 15.74 -11.40
C PHE A 405 -9.57 14.22 -11.54
N TYR A 406 -8.32 13.78 -11.49
CA TYR A 406 -8.00 12.35 -11.47
C TYR A 406 -8.50 11.68 -10.19
N VAL A 407 -8.30 12.31 -9.03
CA VAL A 407 -8.83 11.84 -7.74
C VAL A 407 -10.36 11.83 -7.74
N ILE A 408 -11.00 12.88 -8.28
CA ILE A 408 -12.48 12.95 -8.41
C ILE A 408 -13.01 11.82 -9.31
N ALA A 409 -12.39 11.58 -10.45
CA ALA A 409 -12.78 10.49 -11.35
C ALA A 409 -12.68 9.12 -10.65
N ALA A 410 -11.60 8.87 -9.93
CA ALA A 410 -11.43 7.68 -9.11
C ALA A 410 -12.51 7.55 -8.02
N ALA A 411 -12.84 8.66 -7.37
CA ALA A 411 -13.88 8.71 -6.34
C ALA A 411 -15.27 8.38 -6.89
N VAL A 412 -15.61 8.89 -8.09
CA VAL A 412 -16.88 8.58 -8.77
C VAL A 412 -16.97 7.08 -9.11
N VAL A 413 -15.90 6.49 -9.67
CA VAL A 413 -15.86 5.06 -9.97
C VAL A 413 -16.10 4.23 -8.71
N THR A 414 -15.41 4.55 -7.62
CA THR A 414 -15.56 3.85 -6.36
C THR A 414 -16.95 4.07 -5.75
N PHE A 415 -17.48 5.30 -5.77
CA PHE A 415 -18.82 5.60 -5.28
C PHE A 415 -19.88 4.74 -5.97
N LEU A 416 -19.85 4.68 -7.31
CA LEU A 416 -20.78 3.84 -8.09
C LEU A 416 -20.61 2.36 -7.76
N THR A 417 -19.38 1.89 -7.56
CA THR A 417 -19.12 0.51 -7.14
C THR A 417 -19.71 0.21 -5.77
N VAL A 418 -19.50 1.08 -4.78
CA VAL A 418 -20.01 0.92 -3.41
C VAL A 418 -21.55 0.90 -3.38
N LEU A 419 -22.24 1.62 -4.28
CA LEU A 419 -23.69 1.54 -4.37
C LEU A 419 -24.18 0.13 -4.71
N THR A 420 -23.44 -0.63 -5.51
CA THR A 420 -23.79 -2.02 -5.86
C THR A 420 -23.47 -3.04 -4.76
N MET A 421 -22.67 -2.66 -3.76
CA MET A 421 -22.29 -3.54 -2.67
C MET A 421 -23.39 -3.61 -1.61
N ARG A 422 -23.50 -4.77 -0.96
CA ARG A 422 -24.35 -4.95 0.24
C ARG A 422 -23.58 -4.52 1.49
N GLU A 423 -24.31 -4.13 2.53
CA GLU A 423 -23.72 -3.93 3.86
C GLU A 423 -23.30 -5.27 4.45
N THR A 424 -22.07 -5.34 4.94
CA THR A 424 -21.47 -6.59 5.44
C THR A 424 -21.08 -6.54 6.91
N ALA A 425 -21.18 -5.36 7.56
CA ALA A 425 -20.79 -5.19 8.95
C ALA A 425 -21.57 -6.14 9.88
N ARG A 426 -20.86 -6.71 10.86
CA ARG A 426 -21.39 -7.60 11.90
C ARG A 426 -22.00 -8.91 11.39
N GLN A 427 -21.86 -9.20 10.10
CA GLN A 427 -22.32 -10.48 9.56
C GLN A 427 -21.20 -11.52 9.70
N PRO A 428 -21.55 -12.80 9.94
CA PRO A 428 -20.60 -13.90 9.89
C PRO A 428 -19.92 -13.94 8.51
N LEU A 429 -18.65 -14.31 8.48
CA LEU A 429 -17.97 -14.53 7.21
C LEU A 429 -18.64 -15.66 6.45
N ARG A 430 -18.91 -15.45 5.15
CA ARG A 430 -19.50 -16.48 4.29
C ARG A 430 -18.63 -17.71 4.24
N LYS A 431 -19.22 -18.88 4.44
CA LYS A 431 -18.51 -20.18 4.40
C LYS A 431 -18.53 -20.81 3.01
N LEU A 432 -19.61 -20.63 2.25
CA LEU A 432 -19.82 -21.19 0.91
C LEU A 432 -20.07 -20.09 -0.12
N VAL A 433 -19.82 -20.39 -1.40
CA VAL A 433 -20.02 -19.46 -2.52
C VAL A 433 -21.51 -19.19 -2.80
N SER A 434 -22.39 -20.06 -2.33
CA SER A 434 -23.85 -20.00 -2.52
C SER A 434 -24.62 -19.27 -1.41
N ASP A 435 -23.92 -18.77 -0.38
CA ASP A 435 -24.57 -18.09 0.76
C ASP A 435 -24.78 -16.59 0.54
#